data_1183277d5be64c23b86056d9062802f2
#
_entry.id   1183277d5be64c23b86056d9062802f2
#
_cell.length_a   1.000
_cell.length_b   1.000
_cell.length_c   1.000
_cell.angle_alpha   90.00
_cell.angle_beta   90.00
_cell.angle_gamma   90.00
#
_symmetry.space_group_name_H-M   'P 1'
#
loop_
_entity.id
_entity.type
_entity.pdbx_description
1 polymer ?
#
loop_
_entity_poly.entity_id
_entity_poly.type
_entity_poly.pdbx_seq_one_letter_code
_entity_poly.pdbx_strand_id
1 'polypeptide(L)'
;GIWPLDGSLIPEPTVPNQILVSAVRRVALAWAGMAEEEWLNGVSSPVEEAAERPYSALLDFIERRAPQLLGWNGGPLVREGETLIEAATMRCLAMDGTTLFIQGPPGTGKTFTSAHVICSLLAAGKKVGVSSNSHKAIKPLQ
;
A
#
# COMPACT_ATOMS: atom_id res chain seq x y z
N GLY A 1 -4.57 19.54 35.44
CA GLY A 1 -5.10 20.31 34.31
C GLY A 1 -6.39 19.68 33.86
N ILE A 2 -7.47 20.45 33.88
CA ILE A 2 -8.78 20.02 33.40
C ILE A 2 -8.72 20.20 31.87
N TRP A 3 -8.93 19.14 31.11
CA TRP A 3 -9.07 19.21 29.67
C TRP A 3 -10.41 19.91 29.37
N PRO A 4 -10.46 20.90 28.46
CA PRO A 4 -11.74 21.47 28.06
C PRO A 4 -12.58 20.39 27.38
N LEU A 5 -13.79 20.18 27.89
CA LEU A 5 -14.73 19.18 27.39
C LEU A 5 -15.30 19.52 25.99
N ASP A 6 -15.01 20.71 25.47
CA ASP A 6 -15.57 21.24 24.22
C ASP A 6 -14.60 21.20 23.04
N GLY A 7 -13.45 20.54 23.17
CA GLY A 7 -12.47 20.40 22.09
C GLY A 7 -12.85 19.26 21.15
N SER A 8 -13.49 19.55 20.03
CA SER A 8 -13.57 18.62 18.92
C SER A 8 -12.18 18.39 18.35
N LEU A 9 -11.63 17.17 18.48
CA LEU A 9 -10.37 16.74 17.87
C LEU A 9 -10.54 16.31 16.41
N ILE A 10 -11.72 16.51 15.84
CA ILE A 10 -12.01 16.17 14.45
C ILE A 10 -11.72 17.39 13.60
N PRO A 11 -10.64 17.42 12.80
CA PRO A 11 -10.42 18.51 11.87
C PRO A 11 -11.52 18.51 10.81
N GLU A 12 -12.15 19.63 10.59
CA GLU A 12 -12.98 19.85 9.40
C GLU A 12 -12.09 20.22 8.21
N PRO A 13 -12.44 19.76 6.98
CA PRO A 13 -13.63 18.98 6.62
C PRO A 13 -13.41 17.47 6.75
N THR A 14 -14.43 16.76 7.19
CA THR A 14 -14.45 15.29 7.17
C THR A 14 -14.36 14.80 5.73
N VAL A 15 -13.51 13.82 5.49
CA VAL A 15 -13.46 13.14 4.18
C VAL A 15 -14.85 12.56 3.88
N PRO A 16 -15.46 12.83 2.72
CA PRO A 16 -16.77 12.31 2.38
C PRO A 16 -16.79 10.78 2.50
N ASN A 17 -17.57 10.25 3.42
CA ASN A 17 -17.66 8.81 3.68
C ASN A 17 -18.00 8.00 2.42
N GLN A 18 -18.76 8.57 1.50
CA GLN A 18 -19.16 7.92 0.25
C GLN A 18 -17.97 7.47 -0.61
N ILE A 19 -16.90 8.27 -0.68
CA ILE A 19 -15.69 7.92 -1.43
C ILE A 19 -14.99 6.73 -0.77
N LEU A 20 -14.86 6.75 0.55
CA LEU A 20 -14.25 5.66 1.32
C LEU A 20 -15.08 4.37 1.23
N VAL A 21 -16.39 4.48 1.42
CA VAL A 21 -17.31 3.33 1.31
C VAL A 21 -17.26 2.71 -0.08
N SER A 22 -17.31 3.51 -1.14
CA SER A 22 -17.22 2.99 -2.52
C SER A 22 -15.85 2.36 -2.82
N ALA A 23 -14.77 2.89 -2.27
CA ALA A 23 -13.44 2.30 -2.43
C ALA A 23 -13.33 0.94 -1.71
N VAL A 24 -13.78 0.86 -0.46
CA VAL A 24 -13.80 -0.39 0.32
C VAL A 24 -14.69 -1.43 -0.35
N ARG A 25 -15.85 -1.02 -0.85
CA ARG A 25 -16.78 -1.90 -1.56
C ARG A 25 -16.13 -2.52 -2.80
N ARG A 26 -15.49 -1.70 -3.67
CA ARG A 26 -14.80 -2.21 -4.87
C ARG A 26 -13.73 -3.26 -4.53
N VAL A 27 -12.97 -3.01 -3.47
CA VAL A 27 -11.94 -3.97 -3.02
C VAL A 27 -12.57 -5.25 -2.49
N ALA A 28 -13.64 -5.14 -1.70
CA ALA A 28 -14.33 -6.31 -1.16
C ALA A 28 -14.95 -7.17 -2.27
N LEU A 29 -15.54 -6.56 -3.29
CA LEU A 29 -16.08 -7.27 -4.46
C LEU A 29 -14.97 -7.95 -5.26
N ALA A 30 -13.86 -7.26 -5.51
CA ALA A 30 -12.70 -7.84 -6.18
C ALA A 30 -12.10 -9.01 -5.38
N TRP A 31 -12.06 -8.90 -4.05
CA TRP A 31 -11.60 -9.98 -3.17
C TRP A 31 -12.54 -11.18 -3.18
N ALA A 32 -13.85 -10.94 -3.17
CA ALA A 32 -14.86 -11.99 -3.27
C ALA A 32 -14.97 -12.62 -4.67
N GLY A 33 -14.30 -12.05 -5.68
CA GLY A 33 -14.45 -12.47 -7.07
C GLY A 33 -15.84 -12.20 -7.62
N MET A 34 -16.51 -11.15 -7.17
CA MET A 34 -17.89 -10.82 -7.53
C MET A 34 -17.95 -9.56 -8.38
N ALA A 35 -18.81 -9.56 -9.40
CA ALA A 35 -19.20 -8.34 -10.09
C ALA A 35 -20.16 -7.50 -9.23
N GLU A 36 -20.15 -6.18 -9.40
CA GLU A 36 -21.01 -5.29 -8.64
C GLU A 36 -22.51 -5.58 -8.83
N GLU A 37 -22.90 -5.94 -10.04
CA GLU A 37 -24.28 -6.31 -10.40
C GLU A 37 -24.72 -7.60 -9.71
N GLU A 38 -23.86 -8.58 -9.59
CA GLU A 38 -24.13 -9.85 -8.90
C GLU A 38 -24.37 -9.65 -7.42
N TRP A 39 -23.57 -8.79 -6.79
CA TRP A 39 -23.74 -8.47 -5.37
C TRP A 39 -25.07 -7.75 -5.09
N LEU A 40 -25.46 -6.82 -5.98
CA LEU A 40 -26.73 -6.11 -5.86
C LEU A 40 -27.96 -7.03 -6.03
N ASN A 41 -27.82 -8.05 -6.83
CA ASN A 41 -28.90 -9.01 -7.13
C ASN A 41 -28.90 -10.24 -6.20
N GLY A 42 -27.96 -10.32 -5.25
CA GLY A 42 -27.84 -11.46 -4.34
C GLY A 42 -27.42 -12.77 -5.02
N VAL A 43 -26.86 -12.70 -6.20
CA VAL A 43 -26.35 -13.85 -6.97
C VAL A 43 -24.85 -13.97 -6.72
N SER A 44 -24.40 -15.11 -6.26
CA SER A 44 -22.97 -15.44 -6.15
C SER A 44 -22.61 -16.43 -7.26
N SER A 45 -22.06 -15.94 -8.35
CA SER A 45 -21.40 -16.78 -9.35
C SER A 45 -19.89 -16.75 -9.09
N PRO A 46 -19.19 -17.88 -9.04
CA PRO A 46 -17.73 -17.86 -9.01
C PRO A 46 -17.25 -17.25 -10.32
N VAL A 47 -16.50 -16.16 -10.23
CA VAL A 47 -15.86 -15.57 -11.41
C VAL A 47 -14.83 -16.57 -11.90
N GLU A 48 -15.04 -17.11 -13.09
CA GLU A 48 -14.03 -17.84 -13.83
C GLU A 48 -12.79 -16.93 -13.93
N GLU A 49 -11.65 -17.51 -13.66
CA GLU A 49 -10.29 -16.98 -13.60
C GLU A 49 -10.11 -15.69 -14.43
N ALA A 50 -10.31 -14.54 -13.79
CA ALA A 50 -10.08 -13.26 -14.44
C ALA A 50 -8.57 -13.09 -14.65
N ALA A 51 -8.15 -12.96 -15.91
CA ALA A 51 -6.76 -12.87 -16.34
C ALA A 51 -6.00 -11.67 -15.76
N GLU A 52 -6.69 -10.71 -15.18
CA GLU A 52 -6.12 -9.59 -14.43
C GLU A 52 -6.89 -9.41 -13.11
N ARG A 53 -6.23 -9.63 -11.99
CA ARG A 53 -6.80 -9.33 -10.67
C ARG A 53 -6.78 -7.82 -10.45
N PRO A 54 -7.92 -7.13 -10.51
CA PRO A 54 -7.96 -5.72 -10.16
C PRO A 54 -7.53 -5.55 -8.70
N TYR A 55 -6.79 -4.47 -8.42
CA TYR A 55 -6.27 -4.18 -7.07
C TYR A 55 -5.32 -5.25 -6.49
N SER A 56 -4.54 -5.93 -7.32
CA SER A 56 -3.63 -7.02 -6.93
C SER A 56 -2.74 -6.66 -5.73
N ALA A 57 -2.13 -5.47 -5.72
CA ALA A 57 -1.29 -5.02 -4.61
C ALA A 57 -2.03 -4.93 -3.27
N LEU A 58 -3.30 -4.49 -3.28
CA LEU A 58 -4.12 -4.40 -2.07
C LEU A 58 -4.61 -5.77 -1.62
N LEU A 59 -4.91 -6.66 -2.56
CA LEU A 59 -5.26 -8.06 -2.26
C LEU A 59 -4.07 -8.80 -1.66
N ASP A 60 -2.87 -8.62 -2.20
CA ASP A 60 -1.63 -9.18 -1.64
C ASP A 60 -1.39 -8.67 -0.21
N PHE A 61 -1.72 -7.39 0.06
CA PHE A 61 -1.68 -6.84 1.42
C PHE A 61 -2.64 -7.54 2.38
N ILE A 62 -3.92 -7.68 1.99
CA ILE A 62 -4.97 -8.29 2.81
C ILE A 62 -4.66 -9.77 3.07
N GLU A 63 -4.26 -10.49 2.03
CA GLU A 63 -3.96 -11.92 2.08
C GLU A 63 -2.56 -12.23 2.61
N ARG A 64 -1.74 -11.21 2.91
CA ARG A 64 -0.35 -11.34 3.39
C ARG A 64 0.53 -12.17 2.46
N ARG A 65 0.36 -11.99 1.17
CA ARG A 65 1.17 -12.69 0.17
C ARG A 65 2.59 -12.17 0.12
N ALA A 66 3.50 -13.04 -0.30
CA ALA A 66 4.86 -12.61 -0.65
C ALA A 66 4.83 -11.65 -1.85
N PRO A 67 5.70 -10.61 -1.88
CA PRO A 67 5.71 -9.66 -2.98
C PRO A 67 6.08 -10.33 -4.30
N GLN A 68 5.41 -9.92 -5.37
CA GLN A 68 5.73 -10.33 -6.74
C GLN A 68 6.78 -9.37 -7.30
N LEU A 69 7.97 -9.87 -7.55
CA LEU A 69 9.11 -9.08 -7.98
C LEU A 69 9.66 -9.65 -9.29
N LEU A 70 9.81 -8.79 -10.28
CA LEU A 70 10.38 -9.17 -11.57
C LEU A 70 11.81 -9.74 -11.41
N GLY A 71 12.04 -10.92 -11.96
CA GLY A 71 13.35 -11.58 -11.87
C GLY A 71 13.73 -12.13 -10.50
N TRP A 72 12.77 -12.25 -9.56
CA TRP A 72 13.00 -12.84 -8.25
C TRP A 72 12.29 -14.19 -8.12
N ASN A 73 13.08 -15.22 -7.83
CA ASN A 73 12.59 -16.61 -7.78
C ASN A 73 12.38 -17.10 -6.33
N GLY A 74 12.10 -16.17 -5.41
CA GLY A 74 11.95 -16.49 -4.00
C GLY A 74 13.25 -16.32 -3.19
N GLY A 75 13.19 -16.65 -1.90
CA GLY A 75 14.30 -16.49 -0.96
C GLY A 75 14.26 -15.18 -0.17
N PRO A 76 15.33 -14.82 0.54
CA PRO A 76 15.37 -13.64 1.38
C PRO A 76 15.32 -12.35 0.55
N LEU A 77 14.52 -11.38 1.00
CA LEU A 77 14.41 -10.07 0.37
C LEU A 77 15.68 -9.22 0.51
N VAL A 78 16.48 -9.46 1.54
CA VAL A 78 17.82 -8.89 1.71
C VAL A 78 18.81 -10.02 1.49
N ARG A 79 19.69 -9.88 0.52
CA ARG A 79 20.73 -10.87 0.21
C ARG A 79 21.98 -10.62 1.04
N GLU A 80 22.80 -11.63 1.17
CA GLU A 80 24.11 -11.50 1.83
C GLU A 80 24.96 -10.43 1.13
N GLY A 81 25.51 -9.50 1.91
CA GLY A 81 26.31 -8.38 1.39
C GLY A 81 25.51 -7.15 0.93
N GLU A 82 24.18 -7.25 0.80
CA GLU A 82 23.34 -6.08 0.49
C GLU A 82 23.07 -5.23 1.75
N THR A 83 23.12 -3.92 1.63
CA THR A 83 22.57 -3.01 2.64
C THR A 83 21.04 -2.99 2.56
N LEU A 84 20.37 -2.61 3.66
CA LEU A 84 18.91 -2.48 3.69
C LEU A 84 18.38 -1.47 2.66
N ILE A 85 19.15 -0.41 2.38
CA ILE A 85 18.77 0.61 1.40
C ILE A 85 18.84 0.04 -0.02
N GLU A 86 19.93 -0.64 -0.35
CA GLU A 86 20.09 -1.30 -1.66
C GLU A 86 19.01 -2.34 -1.87
N ALA A 87 18.80 -3.23 -0.89
CA ALA A 87 17.76 -4.24 -0.96
C ALA A 87 16.37 -3.61 -1.15
N ALA A 88 15.97 -2.63 -0.33
CA ALA A 88 14.68 -1.96 -0.44
C ALA A 88 14.51 -1.29 -1.81
N THR A 89 15.54 -0.60 -2.29
CA THR A 89 15.52 0.09 -3.58
C THR A 89 15.34 -0.91 -4.74
N MET A 90 16.16 -1.95 -4.77
CA MET A 90 16.10 -2.95 -5.84
C MET A 90 14.78 -3.71 -5.85
N ARG A 91 14.24 -4.07 -4.68
CA ARG A 91 12.95 -4.76 -4.58
C ARG A 91 11.80 -3.83 -4.98
N CYS A 92 11.80 -2.55 -4.57
CA CYS A 92 10.78 -1.59 -4.99
C CYS A 92 10.80 -1.32 -6.51
N LEU A 93 11.97 -1.27 -7.13
CA LEU A 93 12.08 -1.13 -8.58
C LEU A 93 11.57 -2.36 -9.34
N ALA A 94 11.68 -3.54 -8.74
CA ALA A 94 11.25 -4.81 -9.33
C ALA A 94 9.78 -5.16 -9.03
N MET A 95 9.04 -4.34 -8.27
CA MET A 95 7.64 -4.63 -7.93
C MET A 95 6.75 -4.68 -9.17
N ASP A 96 5.89 -5.69 -9.22
CA ASP A 96 4.89 -5.89 -10.27
C ASP A 96 3.50 -6.07 -9.65
N GLY A 97 2.74 -4.98 -9.57
CA GLY A 97 1.37 -4.97 -9.06
C GLY A 97 1.19 -5.53 -7.65
N THR A 98 2.16 -5.40 -6.77
CA THR A 98 2.23 -6.05 -5.45
C THR A 98 2.50 -5.06 -4.32
N THR A 99 2.57 -5.56 -3.09
CA THR A 99 2.87 -4.79 -1.88
C THR A 99 4.17 -5.28 -1.24
N LEU A 100 5.01 -4.34 -0.83
CA LEU A 100 6.24 -4.61 -0.07
C LEU A 100 6.19 -3.87 1.28
N PHE A 101 6.47 -4.59 2.37
CA PHE A 101 6.49 -4.02 3.72
C PHE A 101 7.91 -3.71 4.16
N ILE A 102 8.14 -2.46 4.61
CA ILE A 102 9.36 -2.05 5.30
C ILE A 102 9.00 -1.76 6.75
N GLN A 103 9.31 -2.70 7.64
CA GLN A 103 8.98 -2.61 9.05
C GLN A 103 10.23 -2.34 9.89
N GLY A 104 10.06 -1.61 10.98
CA GLY A 104 11.11 -1.38 11.98
C GLY A 104 10.62 -0.47 13.10
N PRO A 105 11.23 -0.54 14.30
CA PRO A 105 10.91 0.34 15.42
C PRO A 105 11.12 1.82 15.09
N PRO A 106 10.65 2.76 15.91
CA PRO A 106 11.01 4.17 15.80
C PRO A 106 12.54 4.35 15.81
N GLY A 107 13.05 5.29 15.00
CA GLY A 107 14.48 5.59 14.93
C GLY A 107 15.35 4.66 14.07
N THR A 108 14.82 3.63 13.47
CA THR A 108 15.59 2.65 12.63
C THR A 108 15.86 3.12 11.19
N GLY A 109 15.66 4.40 10.88
CA GLY A 109 15.95 4.94 9.54
C GLY A 109 14.94 4.64 8.45
N LYS A 110 13.70 4.21 8.78
CA LYS A 110 12.66 3.93 7.77
C LYS A 110 12.41 5.11 6.82
N THR A 111 12.29 6.32 7.35
CA THR A 111 12.09 7.53 6.56
C THR A 111 13.27 7.81 5.63
N PHE A 112 14.49 7.60 6.14
CA PHE A 112 15.71 7.74 5.35
C PHE A 112 15.76 6.73 4.20
N THR A 113 15.47 5.46 4.48
CA THR A 113 15.36 4.40 3.46
C THR A 113 14.28 4.74 2.43
N SER A 114 13.10 5.19 2.89
CA SER A 114 12.00 5.57 2.00
C SER A 114 12.38 6.73 1.08
N ALA A 115 13.13 7.73 1.56
CA ALA A 115 13.60 8.83 0.72
C ALA A 115 14.51 8.34 -0.41
N HIS A 116 15.45 7.42 -0.11
CA HIS A 116 16.31 6.82 -1.13
C HIS A 116 15.53 6.01 -2.17
N VAL A 117 14.55 5.22 -1.72
CA VAL A 117 13.66 4.46 -2.61
C VAL A 117 12.87 5.40 -3.51
N ILE A 118 12.27 6.47 -2.96
CA ILE A 118 11.51 7.46 -3.73
C ILE A 118 12.41 8.12 -4.81
N CYS A 119 13.59 8.60 -4.43
CA CYS A 119 14.53 9.18 -5.39
C CYS A 119 14.89 8.22 -6.52
N SER A 120 15.14 6.96 -6.20
CA SER A 120 15.47 5.93 -7.18
C SER A 120 14.31 5.61 -8.12
N LEU A 121 13.08 5.54 -7.59
CA LEU A 121 11.87 5.35 -8.39
C LEU A 121 11.63 6.53 -9.35
N LEU A 122 11.80 7.76 -8.87
CA LEU A 122 11.67 8.96 -9.70
C LEU A 122 12.75 8.99 -10.80
N ALA A 123 14.00 8.67 -10.47
CA ALA A 123 15.08 8.55 -11.43
C ALA A 123 14.81 7.48 -12.50
N ALA A 124 14.09 6.42 -12.16
CA ALA A 124 13.62 5.38 -13.08
C ALA A 124 12.33 5.78 -13.84
N GLY A 125 11.88 7.04 -13.75
CA GLY A 125 10.69 7.56 -14.43
C GLY A 125 9.35 7.10 -13.85
N LYS A 126 9.34 6.52 -12.66
CA LYS A 126 8.11 6.10 -11.98
C LYS A 126 7.38 7.28 -11.35
N LYS A 127 6.07 7.21 -11.28
CA LYS A 127 5.24 8.17 -10.54
C LYS A 127 5.07 7.67 -9.10
N VAL A 128 5.39 8.51 -8.13
CA VAL A 128 5.36 8.14 -6.71
C VAL A 128 4.33 9.01 -5.98
N GLY A 129 3.41 8.35 -5.26
CA GLY A 129 2.50 8.99 -4.31
C GLY A 129 2.92 8.68 -2.88
N VAL A 130 2.91 9.68 -2.00
CA VAL A 130 3.24 9.51 -0.58
C VAL A 130 2.03 9.88 0.27
N SER A 131 1.66 9.00 1.19
CA SER A 131 0.56 9.22 2.13
C SER A 131 1.00 8.91 3.56
N SER A 132 0.51 9.66 4.54
CA SER A 132 0.76 9.44 5.96
C SER A 132 -0.37 10.01 6.80
N ASN A 133 -0.55 9.45 8.00
CA ASN A 133 -1.47 9.97 9.02
C ASN A 133 -0.96 11.25 9.67
N SER A 134 0.27 11.69 9.40
CA SER A 134 0.91 12.86 9.99
C SER A 134 1.68 13.64 8.94
N HIS A 135 1.36 14.94 8.81
CA HIS A 135 2.11 15.87 7.96
C HIS A 135 3.61 15.96 8.34
N LYS A 136 3.95 15.74 9.62
CA LYS A 136 5.35 15.73 10.08
C LYS A 136 6.13 14.56 9.50
N ALA A 137 5.49 13.46 9.15
CA ALA A 137 6.16 12.29 8.55
C ALA A 137 6.41 12.46 7.04
N ILE A 138 5.67 13.35 6.36
CA ILE A 138 5.80 13.58 4.92
C ILE A 138 6.87 14.64 4.62
N LYS A 139 6.99 15.69 5.47
CA LYS A 139 7.94 16.80 5.25
C LYS A 139 9.37 16.39 4.89
N PRO A 140 9.97 15.36 5.53
CA PRO A 140 11.33 14.93 5.20
C PRO A 140 11.45 14.21 3.86
N LEU A 141 10.33 13.88 3.19
CA LEU A 141 10.27 13.12 1.94
C LEU A 141 9.99 14.00 0.71
N GLN A 142 9.77 15.29 0.92
CA GLN A 142 9.60 16.32 -0.11
C GLN A 142 10.92 16.99 -0.46
#